data_29f0c79368cef41b6376948fd8b9c416
#
_entry.id   29f0c79368cef41b6376948fd8b9c416
#
_cell.length_a   1.000
_cell.length_b   1.000
_cell.length_c   1.000
_cell.angle_alpha   90.00
_cell.angle_beta   90.00
_cell.angle_gamma   90.00
#
_symmetry.space_group_name_H-M   'P 1'
#
loop_
_entity.id
_entity.type
_entity.pdbx_description
1 polymer ?
#
loop_
_entity_poly.entity_id
_entity_poly.type
_entity_poly.pdbx_seq_one_letter_code
_entity_poly.pdbx_strand_id
1 'polypeptide(L)'
;MHTERLKVLYLPKSDHTELAFTSYWWNRLCRGAEVVEWDHTVPCTSENVAERIGDFEVLVTAWGSPRLTDEVLQKAERLRLIAHAAGSVKFMLSQDAVQRVLIPRGIRVFSGNGAIALNVAEATIGMMIMGARRWMDHALAYRERGVWRDPAIPVNGQYLLGATVGLVSYSTVAREVIRLLRPFRTHILVYDPFLPLQEARRMRLKPVDLETLFRESHIVSVHTPLLPETVGLIRREHLRLLRENSVLVNTSRGKVIDHDALLEEARTGRFVAVLDVTDPEPLPPDHPLRHLPNVIILPHIAGAGFYGYYRIGELLVRAVEATAKGQPFEGEVPLERYERVA
;
A
#
# COMPACT_ATOMS: atom_id res chain seq x y z
N MET A 1 -23.43 -31.53 -9.21
CA MET A 1 -23.77 -30.67 -8.06
C MET A 1 -23.98 -29.26 -8.59
N HIS A 2 -25.22 -28.76 -8.59
CA HIS A 2 -25.46 -27.33 -8.86
C HIS A 2 -24.83 -26.56 -7.70
N THR A 3 -23.68 -25.96 -7.91
CA THR A 3 -23.14 -24.95 -6.97
C THR A 3 -24.11 -23.78 -6.99
N GLU A 4 -24.74 -23.51 -5.87
CA GLU A 4 -25.62 -22.37 -5.69
C GLU A 4 -24.86 -21.09 -6.06
N ARG A 5 -25.39 -20.28 -6.96
CA ARG A 5 -24.77 -19.02 -7.39
C ARG A 5 -24.93 -18.02 -6.26
N LEU A 6 -23.81 -17.51 -5.70
CA LEU A 6 -23.83 -16.49 -4.65
C LEU A 6 -24.44 -15.19 -5.19
N LYS A 7 -25.25 -14.53 -4.39
CA LYS A 7 -25.84 -13.23 -4.69
C LYS A 7 -24.87 -12.14 -4.24
N VAL A 8 -24.43 -11.31 -5.17
CA VAL A 8 -23.37 -10.30 -4.99
C VAL A 8 -23.98 -8.91 -5.08
N LEU A 9 -23.86 -8.09 -4.04
CA LEU A 9 -24.08 -6.64 -4.11
C LEU A 9 -22.76 -5.97 -4.50
N TYR A 10 -22.73 -5.32 -5.67
CA TYR A 10 -21.54 -4.71 -6.25
C TYR A 10 -21.64 -3.18 -6.17
N LEU A 11 -20.87 -2.56 -5.28
CA LEU A 11 -20.90 -1.11 -5.03
C LEU A 11 -20.00 -0.27 -5.94
N PRO A 12 -18.89 -0.78 -6.54
CA PRO A 12 -18.00 0.06 -7.32
C PRO A 12 -18.67 0.65 -8.56
N LYS A 13 -18.21 1.84 -8.99
CA LYS A 13 -18.63 2.46 -10.23
C LYS A 13 -17.99 1.79 -11.46
N SER A 14 -18.52 2.07 -12.65
CA SER A 14 -18.03 1.51 -13.92
C SER A 14 -16.56 1.83 -14.19
N ASP A 15 -16.11 3.05 -13.88
CA ASP A 15 -14.71 3.47 -14.05
C ASP A 15 -13.76 2.63 -13.19
N HIS A 16 -14.17 2.31 -11.94
CA HIS A 16 -13.40 1.40 -11.10
C HIS A 16 -13.43 -0.05 -11.62
N THR A 17 -14.58 -0.48 -12.14
CA THR A 17 -14.70 -1.82 -12.72
C THR A 17 -13.77 -2.00 -13.92
N GLU A 18 -13.73 -1.03 -14.82
CA GLU A 18 -12.81 -1.00 -15.96
C GLU A 18 -11.34 -0.97 -15.54
N LEU A 19 -11.03 -0.30 -14.43
CA LEU A 19 -9.69 -0.24 -13.85
C LEU A 19 -9.26 -1.58 -13.23
N ALA A 20 -10.15 -2.24 -12.48
CA ALA A 20 -9.81 -3.40 -11.66
C ALA A 20 -10.02 -4.74 -12.37
N PHE A 21 -10.83 -4.79 -13.41
CA PHE A 21 -11.18 -6.03 -14.09
C PHE A 21 -10.82 -5.99 -15.58
N THR A 22 -10.21 -7.07 -16.07
CA THR A 22 -10.28 -7.35 -17.51
C THR A 22 -11.68 -7.87 -17.86
N SER A 23 -12.08 -7.74 -19.14
CA SER A 23 -13.37 -8.28 -19.61
C SER A 23 -13.52 -9.79 -19.32
N TYR A 24 -12.43 -10.55 -19.33
CA TYR A 24 -12.46 -11.97 -19.02
C TYR A 24 -12.90 -12.21 -17.57
N TRP A 25 -12.30 -11.52 -16.59
CA TRP A 25 -12.59 -11.73 -15.18
C TRP A 25 -13.96 -11.16 -14.80
N TRP A 26 -14.35 -10.01 -15.37
CA TRP A 26 -15.69 -9.47 -15.18
C TRP A 26 -16.78 -10.43 -15.65
N ASN A 27 -16.66 -10.89 -16.91
CA ASN A 27 -17.60 -11.88 -17.46
C ASN A 27 -17.64 -13.19 -16.66
N ARG A 28 -16.49 -13.61 -16.10
CA ARG A 28 -16.42 -14.80 -15.26
C ARG A 28 -17.16 -14.61 -13.93
N LEU A 29 -17.06 -13.43 -13.30
CA LEU A 29 -17.83 -13.09 -12.12
C LEU A 29 -19.33 -13.14 -12.40
N CYS A 30 -19.80 -12.46 -13.46
CA CYS A 30 -21.20 -12.39 -13.82
C CYS A 30 -21.81 -13.74 -14.24
N ARG A 31 -20.99 -14.67 -14.75
CA ARG A 31 -21.44 -16.04 -15.03
C ARG A 31 -21.49 -16.91 -13.78
N GLY A 32 -20.54 -16.72 -12.86
CA GLY A 32 -20.39 -17.54 -11.65
C GLY A 32 -21.27 -17.12 -10.47
N ALA A 33 -21.73 -15.87 -10.45
CA ALA A 33 -22.54 -15.29 -9.40
C ALA A 33 -23.72 -14.50 -9.97
N GLU A 34 -24.71 -14.22 -9.12
CA GLU A 34 -25.79 -13.25 -9.40
C GLU A 34 -25.33 -11.87 -8.96
N VAL A 35 -24.78 -11.09 -9.91
CA VAL A 35 -24.24 -9.75 -9.61
C VAL A 35 -25.33 -8.71 -9.78
N VAL A 36 -25.62 -7.98 -8.71
CA VAL A 36 -26.51 -6.82 -8.68
C VAL A 36 -25.65 -5.59 -8.46
N GLU A 37 -25.50 -4.77 -9.50
CA GLU A 37 -24.75 -3.52 -9.40
C GLU A 37 -25.55 -2.46 -8.64
N TRP A 38 -24.82 -1.62 -7.90
CA TRP A 38 -25.42 -0.49 -7.21
C TRP A 38 -25.98 0.52 -8.19
N ASP A 39 -27.21 0.97 -7.95
CA ASP A 39 -27.79 2.09 -8.67
C ASP A 39 -27.15 3.42 -8.20
N HIS A 40 -26.22 3.94 -8.97
CA HIS A 40 -25.46 5.16 -8.64
C HIS A 40 -26.28 6.45 -8.75
N THR A 41 -27.56 6.40 -9.10
CA THR A 41 -28.49 7.52 -8.90
C THR A 41 -28.85 7.68 -7.42
N VAL A 42 -28.69 6.61 -6.63
CA VAL A 42 -28.85 6.60 -5.17
C VAL A 42 -27.47 6.79 -4.52
N PRO A 43 -27.32 7.74 -3.58
CA PRO A 43 -26.06 7.90 -2.84
C PRO A 43 -25.62 6.59 -2.17
N CYS A 44 -24.36 6.18 -2.37
CA CYS A 44 -23.82 4.99 -1.73
C CYS A 44 -23.36 5.35 -0.31
N THR A 45 -24.32 5.40 0.64
CA THR A 45 -24.06 5.64 2.06
C THR A 45 -24.23 4.36 2.86
N SER A 46 -23.75 4.35 4.12
CA SER A 46 -23.91 3.20 5.01
C SER A 46 -25.39 2.83 5.22
N GLU A 47 -26.25 3.83 5.37
CA GLU A 47 -27.69 3.66 5.57
C GLU A 47 -28.36 3.00 4.36
N ASN A 48 -28.06 3.53 3.15
CA ASN A 48 -28.65 3.00 1.92
C ASN A 48 -28.12 1.57 1.60
N VAL A 49 -26.87 1.28 1.95
CA VAL A 49 -26.32 -0.09 1.85
C VAL A 49 -27.02 -1.01 2.85
N ALA A 50 -27.26 -0.57 4.09
CA ALA A 50 -27.95 -1.34 5.10
C ALA A 50 -29.38 -1.74 4.69
N GLU A 51 -30.08 -0.90 3.94
CA GLU A 51 -31.42 -1.20 3.43
C GLU A 51 -31.46 -2.31 2.37
N ARG A 52 -30.36 -2.53 1.67
CA ARG A 52 -30.30 -3.46 0.52
C ARG A 52 -29.55 -4.76 0.79
N ILE A 53 -28.64 -4.78 1.78
CA ILE A 53 -27.65 -5.85 1.95
C ILE A 53 -28.24 -7.20 2.40
N GLY A 54 -29.45 -7.23 2.98
CA GLY A 54 -30.00 -8.38 3.69
C GLY A 54 -29.97 -9.70 2.94
N ASP A 55 -30.26 -9.68 1.63
CA ASP A 55 -30.35 -10.87 0.78
C ASP A 55 -29.02 -11.30 0.14
N PHE A 56 -27.94 -10.54 0.34
CA PHE A 56 -26.68 -10.76 -0.36
C PHE A 56 -25.69 -11.55 0.49
N GLU A 57 -24.99 -12.48 -0.18
CA GLU A 57 -23.96 -13.32 0.44
C GLU A 57 -22.55 -12.74 0.25
N VAL A 58 -22.40 -11.87 -0.75
CA VAL A 58 -21.14 -11.18 -1.04
C VAL A 58 -21.40 -9.68 -1.19
N LEU A 59 -20.59 -8.88 -0.53
CA LEU A 59 -20.52 -7.43 -0.71
C LEU A 59 -19.21 -7.05 -1.38
N VAL A 60 -19.27 -6.51 -2.59
CA VAL A 60 -18.08 -5.96 -3.26
C VAL A 60 -18.01 -4.46 -3.03
N THR A 61 -16.86 -4.00 -2.53
CA THR A 61 -16.56 -2.60 -2.23
C THR A 61 -15.29 -2.14 -2.95
N ALA A 62 -15.04 -0.83 -3.03
CA ALA A 62 -13.84 -0.22 -3.61
C ALA A 62 -13.47 1.09 -2.91
N TRP A 63 -12.54 1.86 -3.48
CA TRP A 63 -12.28 3.22 -3.02
C TRP A 63 -13.56 4.06 -3.07
N GLY A 64 -13.80 4.83 -2.01
CA GLY A 64 -15.00 5.64 -1.88
C GLY A 64 -16.25 4.89 -1.41
N SER A 65 -16.16 3.58 -1.16
CA SER A 65 -17.25 2.85 -0.49
C SER A 65 -17.45 3.34 0.94
N PRO A 66 -18.69 3.33 1.46
CA PRO A 66 -18.99 3.79 2.81
C PRO A 66 -18.38 2.87 3.88
N ARG A 67 -18.36 3.35 5.12
CA ARG A 67 -18.04 2.51 6.28
C ARG A 67 -19.13 1.45 6.48
N LEU A 68 -18.70 0.24 6.78
CA LEU A 68 -19.61 -0.84 7.16
C LEU A 68 -19.89 -0.73 8.67
N THR A 69 -20.91 0.05 9.00
CA THR A 69 -21.36 0.27 10.38
C THR A 69 -21.96 -1.00 10.96
N ASP A 70 -22.17 -1.01 12.28
CA ASP A 70 -22.85 -2.12 12.96
C ASP A 70 -24.24 -2.35 12.37
N GLU A 71 -24.97 -1.30 11.97
CA GLU A 71 -26.28 -1.41 11.32
C GLU A 71 -26.18 -2.17 9.98
N VAL A 72 -25.20 -1.82 9.12
CA VAL A 72 -24.99 -2.56 7.85
C VAL A 72 -24.73 -4.04 8.14
N LEU A 73 -23.85 -4.32 9.09
CA LEU A 73 -23.43 -5.69 9.39
C LEU A 73 -24.56 -6.50 10.08
N GLN A 74 -25.41 -5.87 10.88
CA GLN A 74 -26.57 -6.52 11.50
C GLN A 74 -27.62 -6.90 10.45
N LYS A 75 -27.92 -6.00 9.52
CA LYS A 75 -28.89 -6.25 8.43
C LYS A 75 -28.36 -7.24 7.37
N ALA A 76 -27.04 -7.42 7.27
CA ALA A 76 -26.40 -8.32 6.32
C ALA A 76 -26.47 -9.79 6.81
N GLU A 77 -27.66 -10.34 7.00
CA GLU A 77 -27.88 -11.64 7.64
C GLU A 77 -27.23 -12.80 6.88
N ARG A 78 -27.21 -12.75 5.55
CA ARG A 78 -26.68 -13.81 4.67
C ARG A 78 -25.23 -13.62 4.28
N LEU A 79 -24.58 -12.52 4.72
CA LEU A 79 -23.24 -12.15 4.27
C LEU A 79 -22.19 -13.19 4.68
N ARG A 80 -21.39 -13.63 3.71
CA ARG A 80 -20.29 -14.61 3.84
C ARG A 80 -18.95 -14.03 3.46
N LEU A 81 -18.94 -13.02 2.56
CA LEU A 81 -17.71 -12.41 2.05
C LEU A 81 -17.90 -10.89 1.87
N ILE A 82 -16.96 -10.13 2.40
CA ILE A 82 -16.72 -8.73 2.04
C ILE A 82 -15.51 -8.73 1.11
N ALA A 83 -15.69 -8.38 -0.16
CA ALA A 83 -14.63 -8.38 -1.17
C ALA A 83 -14.24 -6.95 -1.54
N HIS A 84 -13.16 -6.43 -0.96
CA HIS A 84 -12.68 -5.07 -1.22
C HIS A 84 -11.77 -5.04 -2.45
N ALA A 85 -12.30 -4.55 -3.58
CA ALA A 85 -11.58 -4.40 -4.84
C ALA A 85 -10.61 -3.20 -4.84
N ALA A 86 -9.93 -2.97 -3.72
CA ALA A 86 -8.96 -1.90 -3.51
C ALA A 86 -7.94 -2.30 -2.44
N GLY A 87 -7.23 -1.33 -1.85
CA GLY A 87 -6.16 -1.57 -0.88
C GLY A 87 -6.64 -1.95 0.52
N SER A 88 -6.30 -1.09 1.51
CA SER A 88 -6.61 -1.34 2.92
C SER A 88 -8.10 -1.29 3.22
N VAL A 89 -8.58 -2.24 4.02
CA VAL A 89 -9.98 -2.31 4.50
C VAL A 89 -10.21 -1.54 5.81
N LYS A 90 -9.17 -0.98 6.43
CA LYS A 90 -9.26 -0.34 7.76
C LYS A 90 -10.13 0.91 7.82
N PHE A 91 -10.26 1.64 6.71
CA PHE A 91 -11.14 2.80 6.67
C PHE A 91 -12.62 2.42 6.73
N MET A 92 -12.93 1.20 6.30
CA MET A 92 -14.28 0.68 6.11
C MET A 92 -14.74 -0.21 7.27
N LEU A 93 -13.82 -0.99 7.85
CA LEU A 93 -14.10 -1.94 8.92
C LEU A 93 -13.37 -1.52 10.20
N SER A 94 -14.11 -1.32 11.29
CA SER A 94 -13.52 -1.08 12.61
C SER A 94 -13.03 -2.38 13.24
N GLN A 95 -12.05 -2.29 14.15
CA GLN A 95 -11.58 -3.43 14.96
C GLN A 95 -12.72 -4.09 15.73
N ASP A 96 -13.61 -3.27 16.30
CA ASP A 96 -14.76 -3.72 17.06
C ASP A 96 -15.75 -4.53 16.20
N ALA A 97 -16.09 -4.04 15.00
CA ALA A 97 -16.94 -4.76 14.04
C ALA A 97 -16.33 -6.12 13.64
N VAL A 98 -15.00 -6.17 13.43
CA VAL A 98 -14.31 -7.42 13.13
C VAL A 98 -14.44 -8.42 14.27
N GLN A 99 -14.20 -8.00 15.51
CA GLN A 99 -14.21 -8.88 16.67
C GLN A 99 -15.62 -9.33 17.08
N ARG A 100 -16.61 -8.42 17.00
CA ARG A 100 -17.97 -8.71 17.48
C ARG A 100 -18.88 -9.32 16.43
N VAL A 101 -18.62 -9.07 15.14
CA VAL A 101 -19.54 -9.50 14.09
C VAL A 101 -18.88 -10.45 13.10
N LEU A 102 -17.75 -10.04 12.48
CA LEU A 102 -17.20 -10.81 11.36
C LEU A 102 -16.66 -12.16 11.82
N ILE A 103 -15.81 -12.19 12.84
CA ILE A 103 -15.22 -13.43 13.37
C ILE A 103 -16.31 -14.38 13.89
N PRO A 104 -17.24 -13.97 14.79
CA PRO A 104 -18.26 -14.87 15.30
C PRO A 104 -19.21 -15.43 14.24
N ARG A 105 -19.47 -14.67 13.17
CA ARG A 105 -20.34 -15.10 12.07
C ARG A 105 -19.58 -15.84 10.95
N GLY A 106 -18.25 -15.94 11.03
CA GLY A 106 -17.43 -16.54 9.99
C GLY A 106 -17.45 -15.75 8.67
N ILE A 107 -17.69 -14.43 8.72
CA ILE A 107 -17.67 -13.57 7.53
C ILE A 107 -16.21 -13.34 7.14
N ARG A 108 -15.86 -13.71 5.92
CA ARG A 108 -14.51 -13.58 5.38
C ARG A 108 -14.30 -12.22 4.74
N VAL A 109 -13.07 -11.76 4.66
CA VAL A 109 -12.73 -10.48 4.02
C VAL A 109 -11.62 -10.72 3.00
N PHE A 110 -11.84 -10.29 1.77
CA PHE A 110 -10.83 -10.17 0.72
C PHE A 110 -10.36 -8.73 0.62
N SER A 111 -9.05 -8.54 0.43
CA SER A 111 -8.44 -7.25 0.10
C SER A 111 -7.53 -7.37 -1.11
N GLY A 112 -7.64 -6.42 -2.04
CA GLY A 112 -6.74 -6.28 -3.18
C GLY A 112 -5.34 -5.75 -2.82
N ASN A 113 -5.09 -5.49 -1.54
CA ASN A 113 -3.84 -4.89 -1.07
C ASN A 113 -2.59 -5.66 -1.52
N GLY A 114 -2.65 -7.01 -1.54
CA GLY A 114 -1.55 -7.85 -2.01
C GLY A 114 -1.24 -7.65 -3.50
N ALA A 115 -2.26 -7.43 -4.33
CA ALA A 115 -2.08 -7.13 -5.76
C ALA A 115 -1.49 -5.74 -5.99
N ILE A 116 -1.97 -4.74 -5.24
CA ILE A 116 -1.43 -3.37 -5.28
C ILE A 116 0.03 -3.33 -4.81
N ALA A 117 0.41 -4.20 -3.87
CA ALA A 117 1.77 -4.27 -3.37
C ALA A 117 2.82 -4.52 -4.46
N LEU A 118 2.46 -5.19 -5.56
CA LEU A 118 3.33 -5.39 -6.72
C LEU A 118 3.65 -4.05 -7.41
N ASN A 119 2.62 -3.22 -7.63
CA ASN A 119 2.80 -1.89 -8.22
C ASN A 119 3.65 -1.00 -7.32
N VAL A 120 3.34 -0.97 -6.01
CA VAL A 120 4.09 -0.17 -5.03
C VAL A 120 5.54 -0.61 -4.97
N ALA A 121 5.82 -1.92 -5.04
CA ALA A 121 7.18 -2.43 -5.01
C ALA A 121 7.98 -2.01 -6.26
N GLU A 122 7.38 -2.09 -7.45
CA GLU A 122 8.00 -1.63 -8.70
C GLU A 122 8.27 -0.12 -8.65
N ALA A 123 7.28 0.69 -8.27
CA ALA A 123 7.44 2.13 -8.09
C ALA A 123 8.55 2.45 -7.07
N THR A 124 8.61 1.71 -5.96
CA THR A 124 9.66 1.88 -4.94
C THR A 124 11.06 1.67 -5.52
N ILE A 125 11.28 0.64 -6.36
CA ILE A 125 12.57 0.45 -7.04
C ILE A 125 12.89 1.64 -7.96
N GLY A 126 11.89 2.12 -8.72
CA GLY A 126 12.05 3.31 -9.56
C GLY A 126 12.43 4.55 -8.73
N MET A 127 11.76 4.76 -7.59
CA MET A 127 12.03 5.87 -6.67
C MET A 127 13.43 5.77 -6.03
N MET A 128 13.88 4.57 -5.65
CA MET A 128 15.23 4.32 -5.16
C MET A 128 16.29 4.73 -6.21
N ILE A 129 16.11 4.30 -7.47
CA ILE A 129 17.05 4.61 -8.56
C ILE A 129 16.99 6.11 -8.89
N MET A 130 15.79 6.69 -9.00
CA MET A 130 15.58 8.10 -9.29
C MET A 130 16.28 9.01 -8.27
N GLY A 131 16.09 8.73 -6.98
CA GLY A 131 16.74 9.47 -5.89
C GLY A 131 18.25 9.26 -5.87
N ALA A 132 18.71 8.01 -5.97
CA ALA A 132 20.13 7.66 -5.94
C ALA A 132 20.92 8.29 -7.10
N ARG A 133 20.32 8.42 -8.27
CA ARG A 133 20.95 8.99 -9.47
C ARG A 133 20.67 10.49 -9.66
N ARG A 134 19.88 11.11 -8.79
CA ARG A 134 19.50 12.53 -8.89
C ARG A 134 18.88 12.90 -10.26
N TRP A 135 18.18 11.96 -10.90
CA TRP A 135 17.68 12.14 -12.27
C TRP A 135 16.69 13.28 -12.40
N MET A 136 15.81 13.47 -11.41
CA MET A 136 14.88 14.60 -11.44
C MET A 136 15.59 15.94 -11.37
N ASP A 137 16.62 16.07 -10.55
CA ASP A 137 17.38 17.31 -10.41
C ASP A 137 18.08 17.66 -11.74
N HIS A 138 18.73 16.69 -12.38
CA HIS A 138 19.36 16.89 -13.66
C HIS A 138 18.33 17.23 -14.77
N ALA A 139 17.20 16.53 -14.80
CA ALA A 139 16.14 16.75 -15.78
C ALA A 139 15.53 18.15 -15.63
N LEU A 140 15.24 18.58 -14.41
CA LEU A 140 14.72 19.90 -14.11
C LEU A 140 15.73 21.01 -14.42
N ALA A 141 17.00 20.83 -14.05
CA ALA A 141 18.07 21.79 -14.37
C ALA A 141 18.19 22.01 -15.88
N TYR A 142 18.15 20.94 -16.66
CA TYR A 142 18.20 21.04 -18.12
C TYR A 142 16.93 21.66 -18.72
N ARG A 143 15.76 21.20 -18.30
CA ARG A 143 14.48 21.68 -18.83
C ARG A 143 14.20 23.15 -18.50
N GLU A 144 14.46 23.56 -17.27
CA GLU A 144 14.04 24.90 -16.78
C GLU A 144 15.13 25.96 -16.93
N ARG A 145 16.41 25.54 -16.86
CA ARG A 145 17.56 26.48 -16.86
C ARG A 145 18.49 26.27 -18.06
N GLY A 146 18.26 25.26 -18.89
CA GLY A 146 19.15 24.92 -20.03
C GLY A 146 20.53 24.42 -19.63
N VAL A 147 20.73 24.05 -18.36
CA VAL A 147 22.05 23.64 -17.84
C VAL A 147 22.26 22.14 -18.08
N TRP A 148 23.15 21.79 -19.03
CA TRP A 148 23.45 20.42 -19.42
C TRP A 148 24.02 19.57 -18.27
N ARG A 149 24.95 20.10 -17.49
CA ARG A 149 25.52 19.49 -16.29
C ARG A 149 25.68 20.56 -15.23
N ASP A 150 24.77 20.60 -14.28
CA ASP A 150 24.83 21.54 -13.18
C ASP A 150 25.92 21.13 -12.20
N PRO A 151 26.94 21.97 -11.95
CA PRO A 151 28.01 21.64 -11.01
C PRO A 151 27.54 21.40 -9.57
N ALA A 152 26.37 21.95 -9.21
CA ALA A 152 25.75 21.76 -7.88
C ALA A 152 25.09 20.38 -7.73
N ILE A 153 24.90 19.63 -8.82
CA ILE A 153 24.27 18.31 -8.80
C ILE A 153 25.32 17.24 -9.09
N PRO A 154 25.61 16.32 -8.15
CA PRO A 154 26.58 15.26 -8.37
C PRO A 154 26.22 14.37 -9.57
N VAL A 155 27.10 14.30 -10.57
CA VAL A 155 26.93 13.42 -11.74
C VAL A 155 27.12 11.95 -11.34
N ASN A 156 28.02 11.69 -10.41
CA ASN A 156 28.30 10.36 -9.88
C ASN A 156 27.49 10.17 -8.59
N GLY A 157 26.18 9.93 -8.73
CA GLY A 157 25.33 9.62 -7.60
C GLY A 157 25.54 8.20 -7.06
N GLN A 158 24.80 7.87 -6.02
CA GLN A 158 24.71 6.51 -5.51
C GLN A 158 24.08 5.59 -6.58
N TYR A 159 24.26 4.30 -6.41
CA TYR A 159 23.68 3.29 -7.30
C TYR A 159 23.08 2.17 -6.47
N LEU A 160 22.11 1.45 -7.05
CA LEU A 160 21.41 0.37 -6.36
C LEU A 160 22.22 -0.93 -6.35
N LEU A 161 23.04 -1.17 -7.40
CA LEU A 161 23.85 -2.39 -7.52
C LEU A 161 24.85 -2.51 -6.37
N GLY A 162 24.72 -3.54 -5.54
CA GLY A 162 25.60 -3.78 -4.38
C GLY A 162 25.37 -2.81 -3.20
N ALA A 163 24.36 -1.95 -3.26
CA ALA A 163 24.08 -1.02 -2.17
C ALA A 163 23.57 -1.74 -0.91
N THR A 164 23.75 -1.11 0.25
CA THR A 164 23.04 -1.48 1.47
C THR A 164 21.68 -0.79 1.47
N VAL A 165 20.59 -1.57 1.50
CA VAL A 165 19.21 -1.09 1.52
C VAL A 165 18.58 -1.45 2.85
N GLY A 166 18.14 -0.45 3.59
CA GLY A 166 17.39 -0.61 4.85
C GLY A 166 15.89 -0.57 4.59
N LEU A 167 15.18 -1.61 5.02
CA LEU A 167 13.72 -1.69 4.93
C LEU A 167 13.11 -1.55 6.32
N VAL A 168 12.30 -0.53 6.50
CA VAL A 168 11.53 -0.33 7.73
C VAL A 168 10.21 -1.07 7.59
N SER A 169 10.08 -2.17 8.30
CA SER A 169 9.05 -3.21 8.31
C SER A 169 9.14 -4.24 7.17
N TYR A 170 8.79 -5.49 7.51
CA TYR A 170 8.73 -6.65 6.63
C TYR A 170 7.29 -6.91 6.16
N SER A 171 6.66 -5.89 5.58
CA SER A 171 5.29 -5.94 5.06
C SER A 171 5.18 -6.72 3.74
N THR A 172 3.95 -6.85 3.22
CA THR A 172 3.71 -7.45 1.89
C THR A 172 4.48 -6.68 0.79
N VAL A 173 4.46 -5.36 0.83
CA VAL A 173 5.24 -4.51 -0.11
C VAL A 173 6.73 -4.77 0.04
N ALA A 174 7.25 -4.79 1.27
CA ALA A 174 8.67 -5.03 1.52
C ALA A 174 9.15 -6.38 0.97
N ARG A 175 8.33 -7.43 1.07
CA ARG A 175 8.65 -8.75 0.48
C ARG A 175 8.80 -8.69 -1.03
N GLU A 176 7.92 -7.97 -1.71
CA GLU A 176 8.02 -7.77 -3.16
C GLU A 176 9.22 -6.88 -3.53
N VAL A 177 9.51 -5.82 -2.77
CA VAL A 177 10.72 -5.01 -2.93
C VAL A 177 11.97 -5.88 -2.78
N ILE A 178 12.05 -6.75 -1.77
CA ILE A 178 13.16 -7.69 -1.58
C ILE A 178 13.33 -8.59 -2.81
N ARG A 179 12.24 -9.09 -3.36
CA ARG A 179 12.26 -9.93 -4.57
C ARG A 179 12.84 -9.17 -5.77
N LEU A 180 12.43 -7.92 -5.96
CA LEU A 180 12.91 -7.05 -7.04
C LEU A 180 14.35 -6.56 -6.83
N LEU A 181 14.82 -6.46 -5.60
CA LEU A 181 16.20 -6.08 -5.28
C LEU A 181 17.23 -7.18 -5.54
N ARG A 182 16.83 -8.45 -5.65
CA ARG A 182 17.77 -9.57 -5.85
C ARG A 182 18.73 -9.42 -7.04
N PRO A 183 18.27 -9.01 -8.24
CA PRO A 183 19.17 -8.80 -9.39
C PRO A 183 20.25 -7.72 -9.14
N PHE A 184 19.97 -6.77 -8.26
CA PHE A 184 20.90 -5.69 -7.90
C PHE A 184 21.95 -6.10 -6.87
N ARG A 185 21.93 -7.35 -6.35
CA ARG A 185 22.91 -7.87 -5.39
C ARG A 185 23.06 -6.98 -4.14
N THR A 186 21.97 -6.40 -3.68
CA THR A 186 21.95 -5.50 -2.52
C THR A 186 22.15 -6.25 -1.21
N HIS A 187 22.73 -5.57 -0.22
CA HIS A 187 22.74 -6.02 1.18
C HIS A 187 21.51 -5.45 1.86
N ILE A 188 20.62 -6.32 2.34
CA ILE A 188 19.33 -5.90 2.88
C ILE A 188 19.35 -5.95 4.40
N LEU A 189 19.20 -4.79 5.04
CA LEU A 189 18.91 -4.61 6.46
C LEU A 189 17.40 -4.51 6.66
N VAL A 190 16.87 -5.09 7.71
CA VAL A 190 15.43 -4.99 8.02
C VAL A 190 15.24 -4.67 9.48
N TYR A 191 14.43 -3.67 9.76
CA TYR A 191 13.85 -3.43 11.07
C TYR A 191 12.39 -3.89 11.04
N ASP A 192 12.07 -4.95 11.78
CA ASP A 192 10.70 -5.39 12.03
C ASP A 192 10.70 -6.22 13.32
N PRO A 193 10.00 -5.77 14.39
CA PRO A 193 9.98 -6.49 15.66
C PRO A 193 9.27 -7.85 15.59
N PHE A 194 8.54 -8.11 14.51
CA PHE A 194 7.79 -9.35 14.30
C PHE A 194 8.41 -10.30 13.28
N LEU A 195 9.56 -9.93 12.68
CA LEU A 195 10.23 -10.78 11.69
C LEU A 195 10.87 -12.00 12.36
N PRO A 196 10.41 -13.24 12.09
CA PRO A 196 11.03 -14.42 12.63
C PRO A 196 12.47 -14.59 12.13
N LEU A 197 13.41 -14.89 13.01
CA LEU A 197 14.83 -15.08 12.65
C LEU A 197 15.03 -16.17 11.58
N GLN A 198 14.22 -17.23 11.61
CA GLN A 198 14.26 -18.29 10.61
C GLN A 198 13.90 -17.74 9.22
N GLU A 199 12.86 -16.91 9.14
CA GLU A 199 12.43 -16.27 7.90
C GLU A 199 13.51 -15.29 7.40
N ALA A 200 14.08 -14.47 8.28
CA ALA A 200 15.17 -13.58 7.94
C ALA A 200 16.36 -14.34 7.32
N ARG A 201 16.76 -15.46 7.93
CA ARG A 201 17.84 -16.33 7.41
C ARG A 201 17.48 -16.91 6.04
N ARG A 202 16.26 -17.43 5.88
CA ARG A 202 15.76 -17.99 4.62
C ARG A 202 15.81 -16.97 3.49
N MET A 203 15.44 -15.73 3.79
CA MET A 203 15.40 -14.63 2.84
C MET A 203 16.74 -13.90 2.70
N ARG A 204 17.79 -14.31 3.44
CA ARG A 204 19.11 -13.65 3.48
C ARG A 204 19.03 -12.18 3.86
N LEU A 205 18.22 -11.86 4.87
CA LEU A 205 18.07 -10.53 5.43
C LEU A 205 18.90 -10.40 6.71
N LYS A 206 19.39 -9.20 7.01
CA LYS A 206 20.06 -8.88 8.27
C LYS A 206 19.10 -8.08 9.14
N PRO A 207 18.44 -8.68 10.16
CA PRO A 207 17.64 -7.94 11.12
C PRO A 207 18.55 -7.03 11.94
N VAL A 208 18.13 -5.77 12.13
CA VAL A 208 18.85 -4.76 12.91
C VAL A 208 17.84 -3.85 13.63
N ASP A 209 18.32 -3.08 14.63
CA ASP A 209 17.57 -1.99 15.21
C ASP A 209 17.43 -0.82 14.21
N LEU A 210 16.51 0.10 14.50
CA LEU A 210 16.19 1.20 13.61
C LEU A 210 17.36 2.16 13.41
N GLU A 211 18.11 2.45 14.48
CA GLU A 211 19.30 3.32 14.41
C GLU A 211 20.39 2.74 13.51
N THR A 212 20.71 1.46 13.67
CA THR A 212 21.68 0.75 12.82
C THR A 212 21.22 0.75 11.36
N LEU A 213 19.92 0.54 11.12
CA LEU A 213 19.36 0.59 9.77
C LEU A 213 19.62 1.95 9.13
N PHE A 214 19.29 3.05 9.81
CA PHE A 214 19.50 4.40 9.26
C PHE A 214 20.99 4.75 9.09
N ARG A 215 21.86 4.31 10.01
CA ARG A 215 23.30 4.58 9.96
C ARG A 215 24.03 3.81 8.87
N GLU A 216 23.66 2.56 8.63
CA GLU A 216 24.40 1.69 7.70
C GLU A 216 23.85 1.70 6.27
N SER A 217 22.63 2.18 6.04
CA SER A 217 22.00 2.12 4.71
C SER A 217 22.43 3.26 3.79
N HIS A 218 22.62 2.92 2.52
CA HIS A 218 22.71 3.90 1.42
C HIS A 218 21.32 4.35 0.98
N ILE A 219 20.33 3.47 1.07
CA ILE A 219 18.94 3.72 0.75
C ILE A 219 18.09 3.17 1.89
N VAL A 220 17.23 4.00 2.45
CA VAL A 220 16.21 3.61 3.44
C VAL A 220 14.84 3.66 2.78
N SER A 221 14.05 2.60 2.90
CA SER A 221 12.71 2.53 2.36
C SER A 221 11.70 2.12 3.42
N VAL A 222 10.63 2.91 3.53
CA VAL A 222 9.61 2.77 4.58
C VAL A 222 8.40 2.02 4.03
N HIS A 223 8.07 0.90 4.68
CA HIS A 223 6.95 0.00 4.32
C HIS A 223 6.05 -0.32 5.51
N THR A 224 6.11 0.52 6.52
CA THR A 224 5.42 0.35 7.80
C THR A 224 3.94 0.67 7.67
N PRO A 225 3.02 -0.20 8.13
CA PRO A 225 1.62 0.14 8.21
C PRO A 225 1.38 1.27 9.21
N LEU A 226 0.36 2.09 8.97
CA LEU A 226 -0.04 3.12 9.93
C LEU A 226 -0.88 2.49 11.04
N LEU A 227 -0.28 2.41 12.22
CA LEU A 227 -0.86 1.92 13.46
C LEU A 227 -0.64 2.97 14.55
N PRO A 228 -1.37 2.94 15.67
CA PRO A 228 -1.12 3.87 16.77
C PRO A 228 0.34 3.90 17.22
N GLU A 229 0.99 2.73 17.30
CA GLU A 229 2.39 2.57 17.71
C GLU A 229 3.42 2.92 16.64
N THR A 230 3.00 3.09 15.38
CA THR A 230 3.90 3.45 14.26
C THR A 230 3.76 4.91 13.82
N VAL A 231 2.86 5.67 14.42
CA VAL A 231 2.79 7.12 14.22
C VAL A 231 4.07 7.75 14.76
N GLY A 232 4.78 8.50 13.92
CA GLY A 232 6.06 9.12 14.29
C GLY A 232 7.15 8.10 14.67
N LEU A 233 7.11 6.89 14.12
CA LEU A 233 8.16 5.88 14.36
C LEU A 233 9.54 6.40 13.95
N ILE A 234 9.60 7.10 12.81
CA ILE A 234 10.84 7.70 12.30
C ILE A 234 10.88 9.15 12.76
N ARG A 235 11.81 9.42 13.67
CA ARG A 235 12.00 10.71 14.32
C ARG A 235 13.30 11.36 13.89
N ARG A 236 13.56 12.57 14.42
CA ARG A 236 14.78 13.35 14.14
C ARG A 236 16.06 12.54 14.41
N GLU A 237 16.14 11.81 15.52
CA GLU A 237 17.31 11.00 15.86
C GLU A 237 17.66 9.99 14.76
N HIS A 238 16.65 9.37 14.13
CA HIS A 238 16.86 8.43 13.01
C HIS A 238 17.30 9.16 11.74
N LEU A 239 16.63 10.27 11.39
CA LEU A 239 16.93 11.05 10.20
C LEU A 239 18.35 11.63 10.22
N ARG A 240 18.86 12.00 11.40
CA ARG A 240 20.23 12.46 11.60
C ARG A 240 21.28 11.40 11.30
N LEU A 241 20.95 10.13 11.42
CA LEU A 241 21.85 9.01 11.14
C LEU A 241 21.97 8.70 9.65
N LEU A 242 21.11 9.27 8.81
CA LEU A 242 21.21 9.11 7.36
C LEU A 242 22.58 9.60 6.86
N ARG A 243 23.20 8.81 6.01
CA ARG A 243 24.52 9.10 5.46
C ARG A 243 24.46 10.22 4.43
N GLU A 244 25.60 10.84 4.18
CA GLU A 244 25.76 11.76 3.04
C GLU A 244 25.37 11.07 1.73
N ASN A 245 24.58 11.76 0.92
CA ASN A 245 24.07 11.30 -0.38
C ASN A 245 23.19 10.03 -0.29
N SER A 246 22.68 9.68 0.90
CA SER A 246 21.70 8.60 1.03
C SER A 246 20.34 8.97 0.46
N VAL A 247 19.48 7.97 0.29
CA VAL A 247 18.11 8.18 -0.19
C VAL A 247 17.12 7.65 0.85
N LEU A 248 16.11 8.45 1.18
CA LEU A 248 14.96 8.06 1.97
C LEU A 248 13.74 7.94 1.05
N VAL A 249 13.12 6.77 0.98
CA VAL A 249 11.90 6.51 0.20
C VAL A 249 10.75 6.21 1.15
N ASN A 250 9.61 6.85 0.96
CA ASN A 250 8.38 6.52 1.68
C ASN A 250 7.22 6.29 0.71
N THR A 251 6.80 5.03 0.60
CA THR A 251 5.63 4.58 -0.16
C THR A 251 4.57 3.94 0.74
N SER A 252 4.64 4.20 2.06
CA SER A 252 3.71 3.63 3.03
C SER A 252 2.64 4.64 3.47
N ARG A 253 2.91 5.41 4.52
CA ARG A 253 2.04 6.50 5.02
C ARG A 253 2.91 7.65 5.53
N GLY A 254 2.47 8.89 5.31
CA GLY A 254 3.17 10.09 5.75
C GLY A 254 3.41 10.10 7.26
N LYS A 255 2.38 9.84 8.05
CA LYS A 255 2.41 9.87 9.52
C LYS A 255 3.40 8.91 10.19
N VAL A 256 4.02 7.99 9.46
CA VAL A 256 5.08 7.13 10.00
C VAL A 256 6.38 7.91 10.24
N ILE A 257 6.57 9.02 9.52
CA ILE A 257 7.70 9.93 9.66
C ILE A 257 7.23 11.21 10.32
N ASP A 258 7.96 11.70 11.30
CA ASP A 258 7.81 13.05 11.85
C ASP A 258 8.17 14.07 10.74
N HIS A 259 7.16 14.75 10.18
CA HIS A 259 7.35 15.66 9.04
C HIS A 259 8.04 16.96 9.40
N ASP A 260 7.94 17.44 10.64
CA ASP A 260 8.69 18.60 11.10
C ASP A 260 10.17 18.26 11.20
N ALA A 261 10.50 17.12 11.76
CA ALA A 261 11.86 16.61 11.79
C ALA A 261 12.41 16.33 10.37
N LEU A 262 11.57 15.76 9.48
CA LEU A 262 11.95 15.55 8.09
C LEU A 262 12.28 16.84 7.37
N LEU A 263 11.47 17.90 7.56
CA LEU A 263 11.71 19.22 6.98
C LEU A 263 13.05 19.79 7.45
N GLU A 264 13.31 19.76 8.75
CA GLU A 264 14.56 20.31 9.33
C GLU A 264 15.80 19.57 8.82
N GLU A 265 15.76 18.22 8.82
CA GLU A 265 16.89 17.43 8.38
C GLU A 265 17.08 17.46 6.84
N ALA A 266 16.01 17.55 6.05
CA ALA A 266 16.08 17.67 4.60
C ALA A 266 16.68 19.04 4.17
N ARG A 267 16.48 20.11 4.93
CA ARG A 267 17.12 21.41 4.69
C ARG A 267 18.65 21.37 4.70
N THR A 268 19.24 20.40 5.34
CA THR A 268 20.70 20.21 5.33
C THR A 268 21.24 19.83 3.96
N GLY A 269 20.39 19.33 3.06
CA GLY A 269 20.79 18.83 1.74
C GLY A 269 21.56 17.51 1.77
N ARG A 270 21.75 16.91 2.95
CA ARG A 270 22.61 15.73 3.16
C ARG A 270 22.10 14.46 2.49
N PHE A 271 20.78 14.32 2.36
CA PHE A 271 20.13 13.16 1.73
C PHE A 271 19.06 13.60 0.74
N VAL A 272 18.60 12.68 -0.09
CA VAL A 272 17.46 12.85 -0.99
C VAL A 272 16.24 12.15 -0.38
N ALA A 273 15.10 12.85 -0.26
CA ALA A 273 13.84 12.25 0.11
C ALA A 273 12.96 12.08 -1.13
N VAL A 274 12.42 10.87 -1.35
CA VAL A 274 11.44 10.56 -2.40
C VAL A 274 10.18 10.04 -1.73
N LEU A 275 9.15 10.86 -1.71
CA LEU A 275 7.95 10.67 -0.92
C LEU A 275 6.74 10.48 -1.85
N ASP A 276 6.08 9.33 -1.79
CA ASP A 276 4.78 9.14 -2.44
C ASP A 276 3.62 9.58 -1.53
N VAL A 277 3.91 9.69 -0.24
CA VAL A 277 2.94 10.02 0.81
C VAL A 277 3.52 11.07 1.78
N THR A 278 2.65 11.94 2.30
CA THR A 278 3.02 13.04 3.19
C THR A 278 2.06 13.16 4.38
N ASP A 279 2.39 14.02 5.34
CA ASP A 279 1.49 14.45 6.41
C ASP A 279 1.63 15.96 6.64
N PRO A 280 0.56 16.77 6.40
CA PRO A 280 -0.74 16.37 5.87
C PRO A 280 -0.65 15.90 4.42
N GLU A 281 -1.71 15.22 3.93
CA GLU A 281 -1.81 14.77 2.55
C GLU A 281 -3.12 15.29 1.92
N PRO A 282 -3.05 16.12 0.84
CA PRO A 282 -1.83 16.68 0.25
C PRO A 282 -1.16 17.74 1.14
N LEU A 283 0.14 17.97 0.94
CA LEU A 283 0.81 19.11 1.56
C LEU A 283 0.23 20.45 1.02
N PRO A 284 0.05 21.47 1.88
CA PRO A 284 -0.34 22.81 1.44
C PRO A 284 0.59 23.35 0.34
N PRO A 285 0.08 24.21 -0.57
CA PRO A 285 0.88 24.76 -1.68
C PRO A 285 2.16 25.48 -1.25
N ASP A 286 2.13 26.12 -0.09
CA ASP A 286 3.22 26.90 0.50
C ASP A 286 4.10 26.10 1.45
N HIS A 287 3.85 24.79 1.61
CA HIS A 287 4.61 23.96 2.54
C HIS A 287 6.09 23.87 2.12
N PRO A 288 7.05 24.17 3.03
CA PRO A 288 8.47 24.28 2.68
C PRO A 288 9.08 23.01 2.06
N LEU A 289 8.64 21.81 2.45
CA LEU A 289 9.12 20.54 1.85
C LEU A 289 8.94 20.51 0.32
N ARG A 290 7.91 21.17 -0.23
CA ARG A 290 7.64 21.21 -1.68
C ARG A 290 8.71 21.97 -2.47
N HIS A 291 9.47 22.82 -1.80
CA HIS A 291 10.42 23.73 -2.41
C HIS A 291 11.89 23.31 -2.19
N LEU A 292 12.14 22.23 -1.43
CA LEU A 292 13.50 21.73 -1.22
C LEU A 292 13.98 20.95 -2.46
N PRO A 293 15.16 21.30 -3.00
CA PRO A 293 15.66 20.68 -4.24
C PRO A 293 15.99 19.18 -4.10
N ASN A 294 16.23 18.72 -2.88
CA ASN A 294 16.51 17.31 -2.57
C ASN A 294 15.28 16.55 -2.07
N VAL A 295 14.07 17.10 -2.23
CA VAL A 295 12.81 16.44 -1.89
C VAL A 295 11.96 16.29 -3.14
N ILE A 296 11.59 15.06 -3.47
CA ILE A 296 10.71 14.70 -4.58
C ILE A 296 9.41 14.18 -3.97
N ILE A 297 8.29 14.78 -4.33
CA ILE A 297 6.97 14.40 -3.83
C ILE A 297 6.11 13.95 -5.00
N LEU A 298 5.56 12.74 -4.88
CA LEU A 298 4.61 12.16 -5.81
C LEU A 298 3.21 12.19 -5.17
N PRO A 299 2.13 12.23 -5.97
CA PRO A 299 0.78 12.43 -5.46
C PRO A 299 0.08 11.11 -5.10
N HIS A 300 0.70 10.28 -4.25
CA HIS A 300 0.18 9.00 -3.75
C HIS A 300 -0.20 8.02 -4.89
N ILE A 301 0.72 7.82 -5.83
CA ILE A 301 0.51 7.04 -7.05
C ILE A 301 1.39 5.79 -7.17
N ALA A 302 2.21 5.48 -6.18
CA ALA A 302 3.05 4.27 -6.22
C ALA A 302 2.23 2.98 -6.40
N GLY A 303 0.98 2.96 -5.93
CA GLY A 303 0.07 1.85 -6.13
C GLY A 303 -0.62 1.83 -7.49
N ALA A 304 -0.52 2.90 -8.30
CA ALA A 304 -1.19 3.01 -9.57
C ALA A 304 -0.46 2.22 -10.67
N GLY A 305 -1.12 1.24 -11.25
CA GLY A 305 -0.58 0.43 -12.34
C GLY A 305 -1.54 -0.67 -12.77
N PHE A 306 -1.75 -0.81 -14.08
CA PHE A 306 -2.75 -1.73 -14.64
C PHE A 306 -2.54 -3.19 -14.22
N TYR A 307 -1.30 -3.66 -14.16
CA TYR A 307 -1.03 -5.06 -13.82
C TYR A 307 -1.57 -5.42 -12.42
N GLY A 308 -1.24 -4.63 -11.40
CA GLY A 308 -1.73 -4.86 -10.04
C GLY A 308 -3.25 -4.68 -9.94
N TYR A 309 -3.81 -3.71 -10.65
CA TYR A 309 -5.25 -3.51 -10.66
C TYR A 309 -6.00 -4.68 -11.31
N TYR A 310 -5.60 -5.16 -12.48
CA TYR A 310 -6.23 -6.32 -13.10
C TYR A 310 -6.06 -7.60 -12.26
N ARG A 311 -4.96 -7.68 -11.50
CA ARG A 311 -4.77 -8.78 -10.53
C ARG A 311 -5.79 -8.73 -9.39
N ILE A 312 -6.27 -7.52 -8.99
CA ILE A 312 -7.35 -7.39 -8.00
C ILE A 312 -8.60 -8.11 -8.50
N GLY A 313 -9.04 -7.82 -9.71
CA GLY A 313 -10.24 -8.43 -10.30
C GLY A 313 -10.11 -9.95 -10.41
N GLU A 314 -8.96 -10.46 -10.87
CA GLU A 314 -8.70 -11.90 -10.87
C GLU A 314 -8.85 -12.52 -9.48
N LEU A 315 -8.16 -11.97 -8.48
CA LEU A 315 -8.16 -12.51 -7.13
C LEU A 315 -9.52 -12.41 -6.45
N LEU A 316 -10.25 -11.32 -6.70
CA LEU A 316 -11.60 -11.12 -6.19
C LEU A 316 -12.56 -12.20 -6.74
N VAL A 317 -12.53 -12.45 -8.05
CA VAL A 317 -13.37 -13.49 -8.65
C VAL A 317 -13.04 -14.87 -8.06
N ARG A 318 -11.76 -15.18 -7.89
CA ARG A 318 -11.32 -16.42 -7.24
C ARG A 318 -11.77 -16.49 -5.78
N ALA A 319 -11.79 -15.38 -5.04
CA ALA A 319 -12.27 -15.30 -3.67
C ALA A 319 -13.79 -15.59 -3.60
N VAL A 320 -14.59 -15.04 -4.53
CA VAL A 320 -16.03 -15.33 -4.62
C VAL A 320 -16.26 -16.82 -4.93
N GLU A 321 -15.56 -17.39 -5.91
CA GLU A 321 -15.65 -18.82 -6.27
C GLU A 321 -15.23 -19.73 -5.11
N ALA A 322 -14.16 -19.37 -4.41
CA ALA A 322 -13.67 -20.14 -3.25
C ALA A 322 -14.63 -20.08 -2.07
N THR A 323 -15.26 -18.90 -1.85
CA THR A 323 -16.28 -18.73 -0.81
C THR A 323 -17.51 -19.59 -1.06
N ALA A 324 -17.96 -19.71 -2.31
CA ALA A 324 -19.04 -20.64 -2.68
C ALA A 324 -18.73 -22.10 -2.32
N LYS A 325 -17.45 -22.48 -2.36
CA LYS A 325 -16.96 -23.84 -2.09
C LYS A 325 -16.42 -24.06 -0.67
N GLY A 326 -16.42 -23.03 0.18
CA GLY A 326 -15.79 -23.09 1.51
C GLY A 326 -14.28 -23.28 1.47
N GLN A 327 -13.60 -22.86 0.41
CA GLN A 327 -12.16 -23.02 0.21
C GLN A 327 -11.37 -21.77 0.59
N PRO A 328 -10.08 -21.84 0.98
CA PRO A 328 -9.22 -20.69 1.18
C PRO A 328 -8.93 -19.98 -0.15
N PHE A 329 -8.59 -18.69 -0.08
CA PHE A 329 -8.24 -17.87 -1.24
C PHE A 329 -7.08 -16.91 -0.96
N GLU A 330 -6.38 -16.51 -2.00
CA GLU A 330 -5.34 -15.48 -1.93
C GLU A 330 -5.98 -14.10 -1.69
N GLY A 331 -5.36 -13.28 -0.85
CA GLY A 331 -5.87 -11.96 -0.48
C GLY A 331 -6.89 -11.99 0.68
N GLU A 332 -7.09 -13.13 1.32
CA GLU A 332 -7.88 -13.22 2.54
C GLU A 332 -7.21 -12.47 3.68
N VAL A 333 -7.98 -11.60 4.34
CA VAL A 333 -7.51 -10.81 5.47
C VAL A 333 -7.53 -11.67 6.74
N PRO A 334 -6.38 -11.82 7.45
CA PRO A 334 -6.34 -12.59 8.70
C PRO A 334 -7.00 -11.80 9.84
N LEU A 335 -8.30 -12.00 10.04
CA LEU A 335 -9.12 -11.23 10.98
C LEU A 335 -8.65 -11.39 12.44
N GLU A 336 -8.02 -12.52 12.79
CA GLU A 336 -7.45 -12.76 14.13
C GLU A 336 -6.25 -11.84 14.44
N ARG A 337 -5.68 -11.21 13.42
CA ARG A 337 -4.55 -10.28 13.51
C ARG A 337 -4.87 -8.94 12.85
N TYR A 338 -6.15 -8.60 12.83
CA TYR A 338 -6.65 -7.43 12.09
C TYR A 338 -5.99 -6.12 12.51
N GLU A 339 -5.63 -5.96 13.79
CA GLU A 339 -4.90 -4.79 14.28
C GLU A 339 -3.57 -4.55 13.55
N ARG A 340 -2.95 -5.61 13.01
CA ARG A 340 -1.65 -5.57 12.30
C ARG A 340 -1.75 -5.54 10.78
N VAL A 341 -2.97 -5.62 10.24
CA VAL A 341 -3.20 -5.55 8.78
C VAL A 341 -3.02 -4.11 8.31
N ALA A 342 -2.44 -3.93 7.10
CA ALA A 342 -2.27 -2.62 6.47
C ALA A 342 -3.56 -2.11 5.82
#